data_43709656830118122809b37806367341
#
_entry.id   43709656830118122809b37806367341
#
_cell.length_a   1.000
_cell.length_b   1.000
_cell.length_c   1.000
_cell.angle_alpha   90.00
_cell.angle_beta   90.00
_cell.angle_gamma   90.00
#
_symmetry.space_group_name_H-M   'P 1'
#
loop_
_entity.id
_entity.type
_entity.pdbx_description
1 polymer ?
#
loop_
_entity_poly.entity_id
_entity_poly.type
_entity_poly.pdbx_seq_one_letter_code
_entity_poly.pdbx_strand_id
1 'polypeptide(L)'
;KGGPYRKDHVRSLSPERRRRWLTERPEGLWLRRELIAKVQFFRHDLLQDPYPKELGLITCRNVAIYFLPTVRDDVYRRLAQSLAPGGFLLLGGSEAIHRPQDLGLVRVGPSCYQRTA
;
A
#
# COMPACT_ATOMS: atom_id res chain seq x y z
N LYS A 1 11.55 -0.57 14.59
CA LYS A 1 10.84 0.08 13.49
C LYS A 1 11.70 0.40 12.28
N GLY A 2 12.86 0.93 12.42
CA GLY A 2 13.72 1.32 11.32
C GLY A 2 14.74 0.28 10.88
N GLY A 3 14.72 -0.90 11.43
CA GLY A 3 15.68 -1.96 11.15
C GLY A 3 16.00 -2.77 12.38
N PRO A 4 17.11 -3.54 12.38
CA PRO A 4 18.09 -3.59 11.31
C PRO A 4 17.61 -4.44 10.12
N TYR A 5 18.02 -4.03 8.93
CA TYR A 5 17.79 -4.79 7.70
C TYR A 5 19.11 -5.38 7.23
N ARG A 6 19.07 -6.61 6.68
CA ARG A 6 20.23 -7.21 6.05
C ARG A 6 20.41 -6.65 4.65
N LYS A 7 21.63 -6.71 4.12
CA LYS A 7 21.91 -6.21 2.78
C LYS A 7 21.07 -6.89 1.69
N ASP A 8 20.78 -8.18 1.86
CA ASP A 8 19.93 -8.90 0.92
C ASP A 8 18.45 -8.47 0.97
N HIS A 9 17.97 -7.93 2.09
CA HIS A 9 16.62 -7.40 2.19
C HIS A 9 16.38 -6.17 1.31
N VAL A 10 17.44 -5.42 1.00
CA VAL A 10 17.34 -4.16 0.29
C VAL A 10 18.03 -4.20 -1.08
N ARG A 11 18.34 -5.40 -1.56
CA ARG A 11 19.06 -5.57 -2.84
C ARG A 11 18.32 -5.00 -4.05
N SER A 12 16.99 -4.91 -3.98
CA SER A 12 16.18 -4.35 -5.06
C SER A 12 16.18 -2.82 -5.08
N LEU A 13 16.71 -2.18 -4.03
CA LEU A 13 16.83 -0.73 -3.99
C LEU A 13 18.05 -0.28 -4.79
N SER A 14 17.90 0.84 -5.50
CA SER A 14 19.03 1.44 -6.19
C SER A 14 20.09 1.91 -5.18
N PRO A 15 21.38 1.96 -5.58
CA PRO A 15 22.42 2.49 -4.69
C PRO A 15 22.11 3.90 -4.20
N GLU A 16 21.51 4.73 -5.04
CA GLU A 16 21.11 6.09 -4.67
C GLU A 16 20.10 6.10 -3.54
N ARG A 17 19.06 5.26 -3.65
CA ARG A 17 18.02 5.15 -2.59
C ARG A 17 18.60 4.60 -1.31
N ARG A 18 19.52 3.65 -1.37
CA ARG A 18 20.21 3.13 -0.19
C ARG A 18 20.98 4.23 0.53
N ARG A 19 21.77 5.01 -0.20
CA ARG A 19 22.55 6.11 0.37
C ARG A 19 21.66 7.18 0.97
N ARG A 20 20.55 7.47 0.32
CA ARG A 20 19.65 8.54 0.73
C ARG A 20 18.85 8.17 1.99
N TRP A 21 18.40 6.92 2.11
CA TRP A 21 17.41 6.55 3.13
C TRP A 21 17.89 5.56 4.17
N LEU A 22 19.06 4.94 3.98
CA LEU A 22 19.58 3.94 4.89
C LEU A 22 20.89 4.38 5.50
N THR A 23 21.11 3.98 6.77
CA THR A 23 22.35 4.19 7.49
C THR A 23 22.95 2.82 7.80
N GLU A 24 24.23 2.63 7.49
CA GLU A 24 24.93 1.39 7.81
C GLU A 24 25.45 1.45 9.24
N ARG A 25 25.20 0.37 10.00
CA ARG A 25 25.68 0.18 11.37
C ARG A 25 26.20 -1.24 11.50
N PRO A 26 26.97 -1.55 12.55
CA PRO A 26 27.52 -2.90 12.74
C PRO A 26 26.46 -4.01 12.70
N GLU A 27 25.27 -3.74 13.25
CA GLU A 27 24.16 -4.72 13.29
C GLU A 27 23.38 -4.80 12.00
N GLY A 28 23.59 -3.90 11.02
CA GLY A 28 22.89 -3.93 9.74
C GLY A 28 22.54 -2.55 9.23
N LEU A 29 21.55 -2.49 8.34
CA LEU A 29 21.08 -1.25 7.73
C LEU A 29 19.84 -0.74 8.44
N TRP A 30 19.78 0.56 8.68
CA TRP A 30 18.68 1.23 9.35
C TRP A 30 18.09 2.33 8.48
N LEU A 31 16.76 2.47 8.51
CA LEU A 31 16.12 3.61 7.88
C LEU A 31 16.50 4.90 8.59
N ARG A 32 16.70 5.97 7.82
CA ARG A 32 16.99 7.28 8.39
C ARG A 32 15.80 7.83 9.15
N ARG A 33 16.05 8.62 10.18
CA ARG A 33 15.02 9.21 11.03
C ARG A 33 14.01 10.03 10.26
N GLU A 34 14.48 10.80 9.29
CA GLU A 34 13.62 11.65 8.48
C GLU A 34 12.55 10.85 7.75
N LEU A 35 12.92 9.64 7.31
CA LEU A 35 11.97 8.76 6.64
C LEU A 35 11.00 8.14 7.63
N ILE A 36 11.50 7.65 8.77
CA ILE A 36 10.67 7.04 9.80
C ILE A 36 9.64 8.03 10.33
N ALA A 37 10.03 9.29 10.48
CA ALA A 37 9.14 10.33 10.99
C ALA A 37 7.93 10.58 10.07
N LYS A 38 8.02 10.20 8.80
CA LYS A 38 6.93 10.35 7.83
C LYS A 38 5.98 9.16 7.81
N VAL A 39 6.28 8.10 8.57
CA VAL A 39 5.51 6.87 8.56
C VAL A 39 4.80 6.72 9.90
N GLN A 40 3.51 6.46 9.83
CA GLN A 40 2.70 6.17 11.00
C GLN A 40 2.25 4.73 10.94
N PHE A 41 2.60 3.93 11.96
CA PHE A 41 2.16 2.55 12.07
C PHE A 41 0.98 2.50 13.03
N PHE A 42 -0.07 1.80 12.65
CA PHE A 42 -1.21 1.60 13.51
C PHE A 42 -1.90 0.28 13.18
N ARG A 43 -2.58 -0.25 14.17
CA ARG A 43 -3.39 -1.44 14.01
C ARG A 43 -4.70 -1.06 13.34
N HIS A 44 -5.12 -1.85 12.33
CA HIS A 44 -6.34 -1.58 11.61
C HIS A 44 -7.00 -2.88 11.17
N ASP A 45 -8.24 -3.07 11.58
CA ASP A 45 -9.06 -4.19 11.11
C ASP A 45 -9.81 -3.74 9.87
N LEU A 46 -9.47 -4.31 8.73
CA LEU A 46 -10.08 -3.95 7.43
C LEU A 46 -11.59 -4.18 7.39
N LEU A 47 -12.11 -5.06 8.25
CA LEU A 47 -13.52 -5.41 8.24
C LEU A 47 -14.36 -4.55 9.18
N GLN A 48 -13.76 -3.94 10.20
CA GLN A 48 -14.48 -3.26 11.26
C GLN A 48 -14.08 -1.80 11.47
N ASP A 49 -12.79 -1.48 11.36
CA ASP A 49 -12.30 -0.16 11.70
C ASP A 49 -12.59 0.84 10.59
N PRO A 50 -12.85 2.11 10.94
CA PRO A 50 -13.02 3.16 9.94
C PRO A 50 -11.72 3.38 9.18
N TYR A 51 -11.84 3.62 7.87
CA TYR A 51 -10.70 3.81 7.01
C TYR A 51 -10.27 5.28 7.00
N PRO A 52 -8.96 5.55 6.90
CA PRO A 52 -8.48 6.90 6.61
C PRO A 52 -9.09 7.41 5.31
N LYS A 53 -9.17 8.71 5.13
CA LYS A 53 -9.78 9.33 3.95
C LYS A 53 -8.77 10.18 3.20
N GLU A 54 -9.12 10.52 1.96
CA GLU A 54 -8.35 11.41 1.10
C GLU A 54 -6.93 10.92 0.85
N LEU A 55 -6.78 9.61 0.66
CA LEU A 55 -5.47 9.01 0.41
C LEU A 55 -5.13 9.10 -1.07
N GLY A 56 -3.90 9.50 -1.38
CA GLY A 56 -3.42 9.61 -2.76
C GLY A 56 -3.01 8.28 -3.37
N LEU A 57 -2.57 7.33 -2.52
CA LEU A 57 -2.16 6.01 -2.96
C LEU A 57 -2.46 5.00 -1.86
N ILE A 58 -3.10 3.91 -2.24
CA ILE A 58 -3.29 2.76 -1.36
C ILE A 58 -2.68 1.54 -2.03
N THR A 59 -1.87 0.79 -1.30
CA THR A 59 -1.43 -0.52 -1.73
C THR A 59 -2.05 -1.57 -0.81
N CYS A 60 -2.77 -2.53 -1.41
CA CYS A 60 -3.38 -3.65 -0.68
C CYS A 60 -3.12 -4.91 -1.48
N ARG A 61 -1.95 -5.50 -1.28
CA ARG A 61 -1.46 -6.59 -2.11
C ARG A 61 -1.50 -7.91 -1.36
N ASN A 62 -2.16 -8.91 -1.98
CA ASN A 62 -2.19 -10.29 -1.50
C ASN A 62 -2.84 -10.42 -0.10
N VAL A 63 -3.81 -9.56 0.19
CA VAL A 63 -4.54 -9.56 1.46
C VAL A 63 -5.99 -10.01 1.24
N ALA A 64 -6.70 -9.36 0.33
CA ALA A 64 -8.12 -9.61 0.10
C ALA A 64 -8.39 -10.96 -0.54
N ILE A 65 -7.38 -11.61 -1.10
CA ILE A 65 -7.52 -12.95 -1.67
C ILE A 65 -7.94 -14.00 -0.63
N TYR A 66 -7.71 -13.73 0.65
CA TYR A 66 -8.07 -14.64 1.73
C TYR A 66 -9.50 -14.45 2.23
N PHE A 67 -10.21 -13.44 1.75
CA PHE A 67 -11.57 -13.17 2.16
C PHE A 67 -12.58 -13.86 1.24
N LEU A 68 -13.75 -14.13 1.77
CA LEU A 68 -14.89 -14.57 0.94
C LEU A 68 -15.22 -13.47 -0.09
N PRO A 69 -15.74 -13.85 -1.28
CA PRO A 69 -15.98 -12.87 -2.35
C PRO A 69 -16.81 -11.66 -1.93
N THR A 70 -17.87 -11.86 -1.13
CA THR A 70 -18.70 -10.73 -0.66
C THR A 70 -17.96 -9.81 0.28
N VAL A 71 -17.11 -10.37 1.15
CA VAL A 71 -16.29 -9.61 2.09
C VAL A 71 -15.21 -8.86 1.32
N ARG A 72 -14.56 -9.53 0.37
CA ARG A 72 -13.53 -8.93 -0.47
C ARG A 72 -14.07 -7.73 -1.25
N ASP A 73 -15.26 -7.86 -1.82
CA ASP A 73 -15.88 -6.77 -2.56
C ASP A 73 -16.17 -5.58 -1.65
N ASP A 74 -16.57 -5.82 -0.42
CA ASP A 74 -16.79 -4.77 0.57
C ASP A 74 -15.49 -4.05 0.92
N VAL A 75 -14.40 -4.79 1.10
CA VAL A 75 -13.08 -4.21 1.35
C VAL A 75 -12.65 -3.32 0.18
N TYR A 76 -12.79 -3.81 -1.05
CA TYR A 76 -12.44 -3.03 -2.23
C TYR A 76 -13.26 -1.73 -2.32
N ARG A 77 -14.55 -1.80 -1.98
CA ARG A 77 -15.39 -0.61 -1.97
C ARG A 77 -14.89 0.40 -0.94
N ARG A 78 -14.54 -0.07 0.26
CA ARG A 78 -14.03 0.80 1.33
C ARG A 78 -12.69 1.41 0.95
N LEU A 79 -11.81 0.65 0.31
CA LEU A 79 -10.53 1.16 -0.17
C LEU A 79 -10.75 2.26 -1.22
N ALA A 80 -11.67 2.03 -2.15
CA ALA A 80 -11.99 3.02 -3.17
C ALA A 80 -12.50 4.33 -2.55
N GLN A 81 -13.36 4.22 -1.53
CA GLN A 81 -13.90 5.39 -0.84
C GLN A 81 -12.84 6.13 -0.02
N SER A 82 -11.76 5.46 0.35
CA SER A 82 -10.65 6.07 1.09
C SER A 82 -9.72 6.89 0.20
N LEU A 83 -9.77 6.68 -1.11
CA LEU A 83 -8.95 7.42 -2.05
C LEU A 83 -9.46 8.84 -2.23
N ALA A 84 -8.54 9.80 -2.33
CA ALA A 84 -8.85 11.12 -2.84
C ALA A 84 -9.23 11.02 -4.33
N PRO A 85 -10.00 11.98 -4.87
CA PRO A 85 -10.21 12.02 -6.32
C PRO A 85 -8.87 11.99 -7.06
N GLY A 86 -8.74 11.13 -8.07
CA GLY A 86 -7.48 10.94 -8.78
C GLY A 86 -6.48 10.03 -8.09
N GLY A 87 -6.76 9.56 -6.87
CA GLY A 87 -5.89 8.65 -6.14
C GLY A 87 -5.84 7.27 -6.77
N PHE A 88 -4.78 6.52 -6.44
CA PHE A 88 -4.51 5.21 -7.03
C PHE A 88 -4.64 4.10 -6.01
N LEU A 89 -5.17 2.96 -6.45
CA LEU A 89 -5.22 1.71 -5.67
C LEU A 89 -4.41 0.65 -6.41
N LEU A 90 -3.41 0.09 -5.74
CA LEU A 90 -2.58 -0.97 -6.28
C LEU A 90 -2.87 -2.27 -5.53
N LEU A 91 -3.31 -3.28 -6.27
CA LEU A 91 -3.59 -4.61 -5.75
C LEU A 91 -2.46 -5.58 -6.08
N GLY A 92 -2.54 -6.79 -5.56
CA GLY A 92 -1.61 -7.86 -5.91
C GLY A 92 -1.80 -8.33 -7.35
N GLY A 93 -0.76 -8.93 -7.94
CA GLY A 93 -0.77 -9.31 -9.34
C GLY A 93 -1.84 -10.32 -9.73
N SER A 94 -2.33 -11.12 -8.77
CA SER A 94 -3.41 -12.10 -9.01
C SER A 94 -4.79 -11.57 -8.61
N GLU A 95 -4.88 -10.32 -8.16
CA GLU A 95 -6.12 -9.71 -7.71
C GLU A 95 -6.67 -8.77 -8.78
N ALA A 96 -8.00 -8.73 -8.89
CA ALA A 96 -8.66 -7.82 -9.81
C ALA A 96 -10.04 -7.45 -9.27
N ILE A 97 -10.45 -6.21 -9.55
CA ILE A 97 -11.81 -5.76 -9.26
C ILE A 97 -12.65 -6.02 -10.51
N HIS A 98 -13.74 -6.77 -10.34
CA HIS A 98 -14.56 -7.21 -11.47
C HIS A 98 -15.25 -6.06 -12.19
N ARG A 99 -15.82 -5.12 -11.44
CA ARG A 99 -16.53 -3.96 -12.02
C ARG A 99 -16.05 -2.68 -11.34
N PRO A 100 -14.86 -2.20 -11.72
CA PRO A 100 -14.29 -1.04 -11.05
C PRO A 100 -15.16 0.22 -11.18
N GLN A 101 -15.90 0.36 -12.29
CA GLN A 101 -16.77 1.51 -12.48
C GLN A 101 -17.87 1.60 -11.41
N ASP A 102 -18.30 0.49 -10.84
CA ASP A 102 -19.30 0.50 -9.78
C ASP A 102 -18.76 1.09 -8.47
N LEU A 103 -17.44 1.16 -8.35
CA LEU A 103 -16.75 1.73 -7.19
C LEU A 103 -16.17 3.12 -7.47
N GLY A 104 -16.48 3.69 -8.63
CA GLY A 104 -15.90 4.96 -9.03
C GLY A 104 -14.43 4.86 -9.43
N LEU A 105 -14.01 3.71 -9.89
CA LEU A 105 -12.63 3.44 -10.29
C LEU A 105 -12.52 3.18 -11.79
N VAL A 106 -11.35 3.48 -12.33
CA VAL A 106 -10.96 3.14 -13.69
C VAL A 106 -9.67 2.33 -13.62
N ARG A 107 -9.62 1.21 -14.33
CA ARG A 107 -8.41 0.40 -14.39
C ARG A 107 -7.39 1.11 -15.28
N VAL A 108 -6.20 1.37 -14.72
CA VAL A 108 -5.12 2.08 -15.43
C VAL A 108 -3.89 1.22 -15.65
N GLY A 109 -3.88 0.00 -15.11
CA GLY A 109 -2.80 -0.95 -15.28
C GLY A 109 -3.23 -2.34 -14.84
N PRO A 110 -2.37 -3.36 -14.92
CA PRO A 110 -2.76 -4.75 -14.65
C PRO A 110 -3.42 -4.99 -13.29
N SER A 111 -2.98 -4.29 -12.26
CA SER A 111 -3.57 -4.40 -10.91
C SER A 111 -3.67 -3.01 -10.28
N CYS A 112 -3.76 -1.98 -11.11
CA CYS A 112 -3.77 -0.60 -10.66
C CYS A 112 -5.05 0.09 -11.12
N TYR A 113 -5.70 0.78 -10.21
CA TYR A 113 -6.96 1.48 -10.42
C TYR A 113 -6.83 2.92 -9.96
N GLN A 114 -7.55 3.81 -10.63
CA GLN A 114 -7.55 5.22 -10.27
C GLN A 114 -8.98 5.65 -9.94
N ARG A 115 -9.15 6.40 -8.86
CA ARG A 115 -10.46 6.95 -8.51
C ARG A 115 -10.80 8.09 -9.46
N THR A 116 -11.96 8.02 -10.08
CA THR A 116 -12.52 9.12 -10.83
C THR A 116 -13.01 10.20 -9.88
N ALA A 117 -13.29 11.35 -10.38
CA ALA A 117 -13.65 12.51 -9.56
C ALA A 117 -14.81 12.26 -8.62
#